data_56331cb38239f006913fd00598f767b4
#
_entry.id   56331cb38239f006913fd00598f767b4
#
_cell.length_a   1.000
_cell.length_b   1.000
_cell.length_c   1.000
_cell.angle_alpha   90.00
_cell.angle_beta   90.00
_cell.angle_gamma   90.00
#
_symmetry.space_group_name_H-M   'P 1'
#
loop_
_entity.id
_entity.type
_entity.pdbx_description
1 polymer ?
#
loop_
_entity_poly.entity_id
_entity_poly.type
_entity_poly.pdbx_seq_one_letter_code
_entity_poly.pdbx_strand_id
1 'polypeptide(L)'
;LLREIRSTEPAAIFILSGSPEQMRSVLEAKLRLDGIRWDGFTLKPSLRNLVRGKFRFLRDQVSYKLTALLRSRTNVAPDTDEILFGDDAEGDAFIYSLYADIAAGRVDQALLMKVAEAAQVYPDDIPELVRIAARVPRGDSVRRIFIHLERVSSTEGFRDFGRRVCPFYNYFQPALVLLEDGALDAQAVLRVGADLVVAHTFNPDALVASFDDLRRRGYLSKRVVDRIVGAEDLIEPATFGQASEPLRSLVTAMKTARDQLPHDVEVDPVREDYLTLFARDRARAKAAKRRALWTRESP
;
A
#
# COMPACT_ATOMS: atom_id res chain seq x y z
N LEU A 1 0.58 6.11 11.41
CA LEU A 1 -0.55 5.64 10.59
C LEU A 1 -1.12 4.31 11.11
N LEU A 2 -0.36 3.19 11.15
CA LEU A 2 -0.88 1.86 11.59
C LEU A 2 -1.48 1.89 13.00
N ARG A 3 -0.91 2.69 13.91
CA ARG A 3 -1.47 2.90 15.25
C ARG A 3 -2.85 3.56 15.19
N GLU A 4 -3.01 4.55 14.32
CA GLU A 4 -4.29 5.26 14.14
C GLU A 4 -5.36 4.35 13.52
N ILE A 5 -5.02 3.58 12.49
CA ILE A 5 -5.95 2.59 11.90
C ILE A 5 -6.48 1.64 13.00
N ARG A 6 -5.59 1.12 13.84
CA ARG A 6 -5.98 0.17 14.89
C ARG A 6 -6.76 0.81 16.05
N SER A 7 -6.62 2.12 16.27
CA SER A 7 -7.36 2.84 17.31
C SER A 7 -8.76 3.28 16.87
N THR A 8 -8.96 3.47 15.58
CA THR A 8 -10.24 3.95 15.03
C THR A 8 -11.24 2.80 14.83
N GLU A 9 -10.76 1.64 14.38
CA GLU A 9 -11.60 0.45 14.15
C GLU A 9 -10.89 -0.84 14.61
N PRO A 10 -11.62 -1.93 14.92
CA PRO A 10 -11.02 -3.22 15.24
C PRO A 10 -10.36 -3.82 14.01
N ALA A 11 -9.13 -3.41 13.74
CA ALA A 11 -8.33 -3.86 12.61
C ALA A 11 -7.27 -4.88 13.06
N ALA A 12 -7.19 -6.01 12.36
CA ALA A 12 -6.08 -6.96 12.49
C ALA A 12 -4.94 -6.56 11.55
N ILE A 13 -3.70 -6.57 12.04
CA ILE A 13 -2.51 -6.21 11.29
C ILE A 13 -1.68 -7.45 11.04
N PHE A 14 -1.52 -7.81 9.77
CA PHE A 14 -0.69 -8.91 9.30
C PHE A 14 0.55 -8.39 8.59
N ILE A 15 1.71 -8.84 9.02
CA ILE A 15 3.00 -8.50 8.40
C ILE A 15 3.40 -9.63 7.47
N LEU A 16 3.59 -9.30 6.20
CA LEU A 16 4.13 -10.20 5.17
C LEU A 16 5.44 -9.62 4.65
N SER A 17 6.56 -10.30 4.90
CA SER A 17 7.88 -9.81 4.49
C SER A 17 8.66 -10.86 3.70
N GLY A 18 9.37 -10.40 2.66
CA GLY A 18 10.35 -11.20 1.91
C GLY A 18 11.63 -11.51 2.69
N SER A 19 11.79 -10.95 3.89
CA SER A 19 12.93 -11.22 4.79
C SER A 19 12.94 -12.68 5.25
N PRO A 20 14.14 -13.27 5.45
CA PRO A 20 14.26 -14.63 5.92
C PRO A 20 13.78 -14.78 7.38
N GLU A 21 13.30 -15.98 7.74
CA GLU A 21 12.76 -16.30 9.06
C GLU A 21 13.75 -15.97 10.21
N GLN A 22 15.07 -16.05 9.97
CA GLN A 22 16.11 -15.69 10.94
C GLN A 22 16.05 -14.21 11.37
N MET A 23 15.43 -13.34 10.57
CA MET A 23 15.27 -11.92 10.90
C MET A 23 14.06 -11.63 11.80
N ARG A 24 13.27 -12.64 12.15
CA ARG A 24 12.01 -12.48 12.92
C ARG A 24 12.21 -11.66 14.18
N SER A 25 13.16 -12.04 15.04
CA SER A 25 13.39 -11.37 16.33
C SER A 25 13.75 -9.89 16.16
N VAL A 26 14.55 -9.57 15.15
CA VAL A 26 14.97 -8.18 14.86
C VAL A 26 13.79 -7.35 14.36
N LEU A 27 12.99 -7.90 13.42
CA LEU A 27 11.83 -7.22 12.87
C LEU A 27 10.73 -7.03 13.92
N GLU A 28 10.46 -8.04 14.73
CA GLU A 28 9.50 -7.93 15.84
C GLU A 28 9.95 -6.91 16.90
N ALA A 29 11.25 -6.89 17.24
CA ALA A 29 11.79 -5.89 18.14
C ALA A 29 11.61 -4.46 17.60
N LYS A 30 11.86 -4.26 16.30
CA LYS A 30 11.62 -2.97 15.65
C LYS A 30 10.14 -2.57 15.71
N LEU A 31 9.22 -3.46 15.36
CA LEU A 31 7.78 -3.17 15.42
C LEU A 31 7.33 -2.78 16.83
N ARG A 32 7.85 -3.46 17.86
CA ARG A 32 7.58 -3.12 19.28
C ARG A 32 8.10 -1.74 19.65
N LEU A 33 9.33 -1.40 19.22
CA LEU A 33 9.90 -0.06 19.43
C LEU A 33 9.10 1.04 18.75
N ASP A 34 8.57 0.76 17.55
CA ASP A 34 7.69 1.67 16.81
C ASP A 34 6.25 1.71 17.39
N GLY A 35 5.95 0.94 18.44
CA GLY A 35 4.63 0.84 19.06
C GLY A 35 3.58 0.15 18.19
N ILE A 36 4.01 -0.64 17.22
CA ILE A 36 3.12 -1.36 16.30
C ILE A 36 2.81 -2.74 16.88
N ARG A 37 1.52 -3.03 17.10
CA ARG A 37 1.02 -4.36 17.44
C ARG A 37 0.57 -5.07 16.16
N TRP A 38 0.89 -6.35 16.03
CA TRP A 38 0.50 -7.19 14.91
C TRP A 38 -0.22 -8.45 15.38
N ASP A 39 -1.05 -9.03 14.52
CA ASP A 39 -1.86 -10.22 14.79
C ASP A 39 -1.32 -11.44 14.05
N GLY A 40 -0.56 -11.23 12.97
CA GLY A 40 0.14 -12.26 12.23
C GLY A 40 1.43 -11.76 11.62
N PHE A 41 2.45 -12.65 11.54
CA PHE A 41 3.74 -12.32 10.99
C PHE A 41 4.30 -13.47 10.15
N THR A 42 4.37 -13.27 8.84
CA THR A 42 4.82 -14.27 7.87
C THR A 42 6.12 -13.82 7.22
N LEU A 43 7.15 -14.64 7.35
CA LEU A 43 8.48 -14.45 6.78
C LEU A 43 8.81 -15.56 5.79
N LYS A 44 9.73 -15.28 4.88
CA LYS A 44 10.16 -16.24 3.87
C LYS A 44 10.95 -17.40 4.52
N PRO A 45 10.56 -18.67 4.31
CA PRO A 45 11.33 -19.82 4.80
C PRO A 45 12.73 -19.84 4.15
N SER A 46 13.79 -19.74 4.96
CA SER A 46 15.14 -19.48 4.46
C SER A 46 15.88 -20.66 3.82
N LEU A 47 15.54 -21.91 4.18
CA LEU A 47 16.32 -23.07 3.77
C LEU A 47 16.09 -23.56 2.33
N ARG A 48 14.92 -23.29 1.72
CA ARG A 48 14.64 -23.72 0.33
C ARG A 48 15.31 -22.86 -0.75
N ASN A 49 15.71 -21.62 -0.44
CA ASN A 49 16.17 -20.64 -1.41
C ASN A 49 17.69 -20.52 -1.55
N LEU A 50 18.48 -20.97 -0.57
CA LEU A 50 19.94 -20.99 -0.68
C LEU A 50 20.45 -21.92 -1.80
N VAL A 51 19.70 -22.98 -2.10
CA VAL A 51 20.07 -23.98 -3.11
C VAL A 51 19.71 -23.52 -4.53
N ARG A 52 18.81 -22.54 -4.69
CA ARG A 52 18.22 -22.17 -6.00
C ARG A 52 18.85 -20.94 -6.71
N GLY A 53 19.93 -20.35 -6.19
CA GLY A 53 20.76 -19.33 -6.86
C GLY A 53 20.16 -17.91 -6.91
N LYS A 54 21.03 -16.90 -6.77
CA LYS A 54 20.73 -15.45 -6.61
C LYS A 54 19.98 -14.74 -7.76
N PHE A 55 19.68 -15.39 -8.87
CA PHE A 55 19.16 -14.73 -10.07
C PHE A 55 17.61 -14.67 -10.21
N ARG A 56 16.88 -15.08 -9.15
CA ARG A 56 15.42 -15.32 -9.24
C ARG A 56 14.56 -14.53 -8.25
N PHE A 57 15.05 -13.40 -7.76
CA PHE A 57 14.39 -12.63 -6.69
C PHE A 57 12.92 -12.28 -7.01
N LEU A 58 12.60 -11.79 -8.20
CA LEU A 58 11.24 -11.40 -8.57
C LEU A 58 10.29 -12.62 -8.71
N ARG A 59 10.78 -13.74 -9.25
CA ARG A 59 10.02 -15.01 -9.35
C ARG A 59 9.59 -15.53 -7.98
N ASP A 60 10.55 -15.50 -7.06
CA ASP A 60 10.33 -15.96 -5.70
C ASP A 60 9.36 -15.06 -4.95
N GLN A 61 9.31 -13.75 -5.25
CA GLN A 61 8.40 -12.80 -4.61
C GLN A 61 6.95 -13.03 -5.07
N VAL A 62 6.70 -13.18 -6.37
CA VAL A 62 5.33 -13.42 -6.87
C VAL A 62 4.77 -14.72 -6.28
N SER A 63 5.50 -15.84 -6.40
CA SER A 63 5.05 -17.13 -5.85
C SER A 63 4.83 -17.05 -4.33
N TYR A 64 5.82 -16.53 -3.59
CA TYR A 64 5.76 -16.46 -2.14
C TYR A 64 4.66 -15.55 -1.61
N LYS A 65 4.66 -14.26 -2.03
CA LYS A 65 3.71 -13.27 -1.51
C LYS A 65 2.27 -13.63 -1.91
N LEU A 66 2.03 -13.99 -3.17
CA LEU A 66 0.69 -14.34 -3.64
C LEU A 66 0.16 -15.58 -2.90
N THR A 67 0.98 -16.63 -2.77
CA THR A 67 0.59 -17.84 -2.01
C THR A 67 0.29 -17.53 -0.55
N ALA A 68 1.10 -16.69 0.10
CA ALA A 68 0.89 -16.30 1.49
C ALA A 68 -0.42 -15.52 1.68
N LEU A 69 -0.69 -14.54 0.81
CA LEU A 69 -1.94 -13.76 0.82
C LEU A 69 -3.17 -14.66 0.61
N LEU A 70 -3.14 -15.51 -0.40
CA LEU A 70 -4.25 -16.43 -0.69
C LEU A 70 -4.49 -17.41 0.47
N ARG A 71 -3.44 -17.95 1.09
CA ARG A 71 -3.56 -18.81 2.28
C ARG A 71 -4.16 -18.05 3.47
N SER A 72 -3.71 -16.84 3.73
CA SER A 72 -4.27 -16.00 4.79
C SER A 72 -5.78 -15.79 4.55
N ARG A 73 -6.17 -15.48 3.31
CA ARG A 73 -7.55 -15.21 2.93
C ARG A 73 -8.48 -16.42 3.06
N THR A 74 -8.00 -17.66 2.95
CA THR A 74 -8.86 -18.86 3.10
C THR A 74 -9.54 -18.96 4.46
N ASN A 75 -9.04 -18.27 5.48
CA ASN A 75 -9.54 -18.30 6.86
C ASN A 75 -10.25 -16.99 7.26
N VAL A 76 -10.50 -16.09 6.31
CA VAL A 76 -11.11 -14.77 6.56
C VAL A 76 -12.50 -14.75 5.92
N ALA A 77 -13.47 -14.12 6.59
CA ALA A 77 -14.82 -13.99 6.06
C ALA A 77 -14.83 -13.21 4.72
N PRO A 78 -15.73 -13.57 3.77
CA PRO A 78 -15.75 -12.97 2.43
C PRO A 78 -15.93 -11.44 2.44
N ASP A 79 -16.66 -10.92 3.41
CA ASP A 79 -17.02 -9.52 3.61
C ASP A 79 -16.00 -8.72 4.42
N THR A 80 -14.90 -9.34 4.87
CA THR A 80 -13.84 -8.63 5.57
C THR A 80 -13.07 -7.74 4.62
N ASP A 81 -13.08 -6.44 4.88
CA ASP A 81 -12.33 -5.47 4.12
C ASP A 81 -10.82 -5.59 4.38
N GLU A 82 -10.03 -5.42 3.34
CA GLU A 82 -8.58 -5.50 3.37
C GLU A 82 -7.95 -4.22 2.79
N ILE A 83 -6.92 -3.73 3.48
CA ILE A 83 -6.07 -2.64 3.03
C ILE A 83 -4.64 -3.18 2.98
N LEU A 84 -4.00 -3.08 1.82
CA LEU A 84 -2.67 -3.63 1.60
C LEU A 84 -1.63 -2.50 1.49
N PHE A 85 -0.50 -2.69 2.15
CA PHE A 85 0.65 -1.79 2.07
C PHE A 85 1.86 -2.54 1.53
N GLY A 86 2.50 -1.98 0.53
CA GLY A 86 3.72 -2.51 -0.08
C GLY A 86 4.66 -1.40 -0.54
N ASP A 87 5.70 -1.78 -1.27
CA ASP A 87 6.69 -0.87 -1.82
C ASP A 87 6.87 -1.01 -3.34
N ASP A 88 7.62 -0.09 -3.94
CA ASP A 88 7.91 -0.09 -5.37
C ASP A 88 9.14 -0.94 -5.75
N ALA A 89 9.72 -1.68 -4.80
CA ALA A 89 10.93 -2.46 -4.98
C ALA A 89 10.68 -3.90 -5.45
N GLU A 90 9.57 -4.51 -5.01
CA GLU A 90 9.34 -5.95 -5.08
C GLU A 90 8.15 -6.38 -5.98
N GLY A 91 7.54 -5.43 -6.70
CA GLY A 91 6.38 -5.70 -7.56
C GLY A 91 5.06 -5.88 -6.79
N ASP A 92 4.95 -5.25 -5.62
CA ASP A 92 3.78 -5.37 -4.75
C ASP A 92 2.50 -4.85 -5.42
N ALA A 93 2.58 -3.80 -6.22
CA ALA A 93 1.43 -3.31 -6.98
C ALA A 93 0.80 -4.40 -7.85
N PHE A 94 1.64 -5.17 -8.56
CA PHE A 94 1.20 -6.28 -9.39
C PHE A 94 0.64 -7.44 -8.55
N ILE A 95 1.39 -7.88 -7.54
CA ILE A 95 1.03 -9.03 -6.70
C ILE A 95 -0.28 -8.78 -5.97
N TYR A 96 -0.44 -7.58 -5.38
CA TYR A 96 -1.62 -7.24 -4.61
C TYR A 96 -2.85 -7.00 -5.49
N SER A 97 -2.67 -6.44 -6.70
CA SER A 97 -3.77 -6.31 -7.67
C SER A 97 -4.23 -7.67 -8.16
N LEU A 98 -3.30 -8.58 -8.49
CA LEU A 98 -3.62 -9.95 -8.88
C LEU A 98 -4.34 -10.71 -7.77
N TYR A 99 -3.87 -10.60 -6.52
CA TYR A 99 -4.52 -11.14 -5.35
C TYR A 99 -5.96 -10.63 -5.20
N ALA A 100 -6.16 -9.32 -5.27
CA ALA A 100 -7.46 -8.68 -5.14
C ALA A 100 -8.46 -9.19 -6.21
N ASP A 101 -7.99 -9.35 -7.44
CA ASP A 101 -8.85 -9.79 -8.54
C ASP A 101 -9.09 -11.31 -8.54
N ILE A 102 -8.18 -12.12 -7.98
CA ILE A 102 -8.45 -13.53 -7.66
C ILE A 102 -9.53 -13.61 -6.60
N ALA A 103 -9.42 -12.87 -5.51
CA ALA A 103 -10.41 -12.85 -4.42
C ALA A 103 -11.79 -12.40 -4.91
N ALA A 104 -11.84 -11.37 -5.77
CA ALA A 104 -13.08 -10.88 -6.38
C ALA A 104 -13.66 -11.81 -7.47
N GLY A 105 -12.93 -12.85 -7.89
CA GLY A 105 -13.37 -13.75 -8.94
C GLY A 105 -13.19 -13.23 -10.37
N ARG A 106 -12.46 -12.14 -10.56
CA ARG A 106 -12.14 -11.55 -11.88
C ARG A 106 -11.03 -12.30 -12.61
N VAL A 107 -10.20 -13.04 -11.89
CA VAL A 107 -9.13 -13.89 -12.45
C VAL A 107 -9.52 -15.36 -12.27
N ASP A 108 -9.68 -16.07 -13.38
CA ASP A 108 -9.93 -17.50 -13.38
C ASP A 108 -8.63 -18.32 -13.30
N GLN A 109 -8.78 -19.66 -13.21
CA GLN A 109 -7.63 -20.55 -13.09
C GLN A 109 -6.74 -20.53 -14.33
N ALA A 110 -7.33 -20.43 -15.53
CA ALA A 110 -6.59 -20.44 -16.79
C ALA A 110 -5.72 -19.18 -16.93
N LEU A 111 -6.28 -18.02 -16.59
CA LEU A 111 -5.53 -16.74 -16.57
C LEU A 111 -4.44 -16.77 -15.48
N LEU A 112 -4.75 -17.27 -14.27
CA LEU A 112 -3.78 -17.38 -13.19
C LEU A 112 -2.58 -18.26 -13.60
N MET A 113 -2.80 -19.38 -14.27
CA MET A 113 -1.72 -20.25 -14.77
C MET A 113 -0.84 -19.49 -15.78
N LYS A 114 -1.44 -18.83 -16.78
CA LYS A 114 -0.69 -18.02 -17.76
C LYS A 114 0.13 -16.92 -17.12
N VAL A 115 -0.44 -16.21 -16.13
CA VAL A 115 0.25 -15.16 -15.38
C VAL A 115 1.41 -15.74 -14.56
N ALA A 116 1.20 -16.88 -13.89
CA ALA A 116 2.24 -17.56 -13.12
C ALA A 116 3.41 -18.01 -14.01
N GLU A 117 3.13 -18.55 -15.21
CA GLU A 117 4.13 -18.93 -16.20
C GLU A 117 4.91 -17.70 -16.71
N ALA A 118 4.21 -16.61 -17.07
CA ALA A 118 4.83 -15.36 -17.50
C ALA A 118 5.71 -14.74 -16.41
N ALA A 119 5.24 -14.79 -15.15
CA ALA A 119 6.00 -14.40 -13.97
C ALA A 119 7.14 -15.37 -13.65
N GLN A 120 7.24 -16.46 -14.42
CA GLN A 120 8.24 -17.51 -14.25
C GLN A 120 8.21 -18.18 -12.86
N VAL A 121 7.04 -18.29 -12.24
CA VAL A 121 6.83 -19.12 -11.05
C VAL A 121 7.33 -20.54 -11.34
N TYR A 122 7.90 -21.20 -10.33
CA TYR A 122 8.38 -22.57 -10.53
C TYR A 122 7.23 -23.50 -10.94
N PRO A 123 7.41 -24.34 -11.95
CA PRO A 123 6.35 -25.24 -12.41
C PRO A 123 5.74 -26.10 -11.30
N ASP A 124 6.56 -26.53 -10.33
CA ASP A 124 6.13 -27.32 -9.18
C ASP A 124 5.27 -26.53 -8.18
N ASP A 125 5.36 -25.19 -8.17
CA ASP A 125 4.60 -24.33 -7.27
C ASP A 125 3.24 -23.91 -7.89
N ILE A 126 3.08 -23.95 -9.22
CA ILE A 126 1.84 -23.50 -9.91
C ILE A 126 0.61 -24.32 -9.51
N PRO A 127 0.64 -25.67 -9.45
CA PRO A 127 -0.53 -26.45 -9.05
C PRO A 127 -1.01 -26.12 -7.64
N GLU A 128 -0.08 -25.89 -6.71
CA GLU A 128 -0.43 -25.49 -5.34
C GLU A 128 -1.05 -24.08 -5.31
N LEU A 129 -0.49 -23.13 -6.05
CA LEU A 129 -1.02 -21.77 -6.16
C LEU A 129 -2.46 -21.79 -6.69
N VAL A 130 -2.74 -22.52 -7.76
CA VAL A 130 -4.07 -22.66 -8.36
C VAL A 130 -5.04 -23.34 -7.37
N ARG A 131 -4.60 -24.38 -6.68
CA ARG A 131 -5.39 -25.09 -5.68
C ARG A 131 -5.81 -24.20 -4.52
N ILE A 132 -4.90 -23.34 -4.04
CA ILE A 132 -5.20 -22.39 -2.97
C ILE A 132 -6.16 -21.32 -3.49
N ALA A 133 -5.91 -20.73 -4.66
CA ALA A 133 -6.77 -19.73 -5.27
C ALA A 133 -8.23 -20.20 -5.43
N ALA A 134 -8.41 -21.47 -5.78
CA ALA A 134 -9.74 -22.08 -5.90
C ALA A 134 -10.52 -22.18 -4.57
N ARG A 135 -9.83 -22.11 -3.43
CA ARG A 135 -10.42 -22.21 -2.08
C ARG A 135 -10.70 -20.85 -1.42
N VAL A 136 -10.19 -19.78 -2.01
CA VAL A 136 -10.39 -18.42 -1.46
C VAL A 136 -11.88 -18.07 -1.52
N PRO A 137 -12.48 -17.63 -0.40
CA PRO A 137 -13.84 -17.10 -0.40
C PRO A 137 -13.95 -15.89 -1.34
N ARG A 138 -14.94 -15.91 -2.21
CA ARG A 138 -15.14 -14.85 -3.21
C ARG A 138 -15.73 -13.60 -2.58
N GLY A 139 -15.10 -12.44 -2.85
CA GLY A 139 -15.56 -11.14 -2.41
C GLY A 139 -14.63 -10.03 -2.88
N ASP A 140 -15.17 -8.87 -3.25
CA ASP A 140 -14.36 -7.68 -3.60
C ASP A 140 -13.96 -6.93 -2.33
N SER A 141 -13.10 -7.57 -1.54
CA SER A 141 -12.73 -7.17 -0.19
C SER A 141 -11.53 -6.21 -0.14
N VAL A 142 -10.68 -6.22 -1.16
CA VAL A 142 -9.50 -5.32 -1.16
C VAL A 142 -9.91 -3.91 -1.55
N ARG A 143 -10.02 -3.04 -0.55
CA ARG A 143 -10.44 -1.64 -0.72
C ARG A 143 -9.35 -0.78 -1.31
N ARG A 144 -8.13 -0.87 -0.77
CA ARG A 144 -6.97 -0.08 -1.21
C ARG A 144 -5.68 -0.88 -1.18
N ILE A 145 -4.80 -0.50 -2.10
CA ILE A 145 -3.43 -1.00 -2.22
C ILE A 145 -2.51 0.22 -2.21
N PHE A 146 -1.80 0.44 -1.12
CA PHE A 146 -0.86 1.54 -0.97
C PHE A 146 0.55 1.07 -1.31
N ILE A 147 1.24 1.80 -2.21
CA ILE A 147 2.60 1.48 -2.65
C ILE A 147 3.54 2.62 -2.28
N HIS A 148 4.42 2.38 -1.32
CA HIS A 148 5.42 3.34 -0.89
C HIS A 148 6.52 3.48 -1.95
N LEU A 149 6.79 4.71 -2.39
CA LEU A 149 7.77 5.01 -3.44
C LEU A 149 9.17 5.23 -2.85
N GLU A 150 9.76 4.18 -2.27
CA GLU A 150 11.10 4.23 -1.67
C GLU A 150 12.22 4.44 -2.70
N ARG A 151 12.00 3.96 -3.93
CA ARG A 151 12.98 4.05 -5.04
C ARG A 151 12.76 5.23 -5.97
N VAL A 152 11.95 6.21 -5.52
CA VAL A 152 11.64 7.41 -6.29
C VAL A 152 11.04 7.06 -7.67
N SER A 153 10.24 6.01 -7.74
CA SER A 153 9.46 5.68 -8.94
C SER A 153 8.44 6.79 -9.21
N SER A 154 8.14 7.04 -10.49
CA SER A 154 7.07 7.96 -10.85
C SER A 154 5.70 7.35 -10.55
N THR A 155 4.78 8.14 -10.01
CA THR A 155 3.37 7.76 -9.81
C THR A 155 2.67 7.38 -11.11
N GLU A 156 3.08 7.95 -12.23
CA GLU A 156 2.58 7.64 -13.57
C GLU A 156 2.70 6.15 -13.93
N GLY A 157 3.76 5.48 -13.47
CA GLY A 157 4.00 4.06 -13.73
C GLY A 157 2.98 3.13 -13.07
N PHE A 158 2.05 3.67 -12.27
CA PHE A 158 1.02 2.90 -11.58
C PHE A 158 -0.40 3.15 -12.12
N ARG A 159 -0.59 4.01 -13.12
CA ARG A 159 -1.92 4.35 -13.68
C ARG A 159 -2.69 3.13 -14.17
N ASP A 160 -2.01 2.18 -14.78
CA ASP A 160 -2.64 0.99 -15.37
C ASP A 160 -3.24 0.04 -14.31
N PHE A 161 -2.85 0.22 -13.04
CA PHE A 161 -3.40 -0.54 -11.93
C PHE A 161 -4.76 -0.01 -11.41
N GLY A 162 -5.27 1.09 -12.00
CA GLY A 162 -6.49 1.76 -11.53
C GLY A 162 -6.29 2.49 -10.19
N ARG A 163 -7.35 3.17 -9.71
CA ARG A 163 -7.29 3.98 -8.48
C ARG A 163 -7.34 3.18 -7.20
N ARG A 164 -7.60 1.86 -7.27
CA ARG A 164 -7.42 0.97 -6.11
C ARG A 164 -5.97 0.97 -5.65
N VAL A 165 -5.00 1.09 -6.57
CA VAL A 165 -3.57 1.25 -6.24
C VAL A 165 -3.24 2.72 -6.08
N CYS A 166 -2.80 3.11 -4.88
CA CYS A 166 -2.37 4.46 -4.54
C CYS A 166 -0.87 4.48 -4.24
N PRO A 167 -0.01 4.86 -5.21
CA PRO A 167 1.40 5.12 -4.92
C PRO A 167 1.53 6.39 -4.09
N PHE A 168 2.42 6.38 -3.08
CA PHE A 168 2.58 7.47 -2.12
C PHE A 168 4.03 7.70 -1.73
N TYR A 169 4.37 8.95 -1.35
CA TYR A 169 5.71 9.37 -0.93
C TYR A 169 5.87 9.43 0.59
N ASN A 170 4.78 9.66 1.32
CA ASN A 170 4.79 9.77 2.78
C ASN A 170 3.45 9.30 3.35
N TYR A 171 3.46 8.91 4.61
CA TYR A 171 2.29 8.28 5.27
C TYR A 171 1.12 9.22 5.53
N PHE A 172 1.26 10.54 5.31
CA PHE A 172 0.13 11.47 5.33
C PHE A 172 -0.80 11.26 4.13
N GLN A 173 -0.24 10.89 2.96
CA GLN A 173 -1.05 10.60 1.77
C GLN A 173 -2.00 9.42 1.97
N PRO A 174 -1.56 8.22 2.42
CA PRO A 174 -2.47 7.15 2.79
C PRO A 174 -3.50 7.56 3.87
N ALA A 175 -3.12 8.36 4.85
CA ALA A 175 -4.07 8.81 5.87
C ALA A 175 -5.24 9.61 5.27
N LEU A 176 -4.96 10.52 4.31
CA LEU A 176 -6.00 11.27 3.60
C LEU A 176 -6.91 10.35 2.75
N VAL A 177 -6.33 9.36 2.06
CA VAL A 177 -7.13 8.41 1.26
C VAL A 177 -7.96 7.50 2.16
N LEU A 178 -7.45 7.08 3.31
CA LEU A 178 -8.22 6.31 4.29
C LEU A 178 -9.35 7.12 4.94
N LEU A 179 -9.17 8.45 5.09
CA LEU A 179 -10.27 9.34 5.48
C LEU A 179 -11.32 9.42 4.36
N GLU A 180 -10.92 9.51 3.08
CA GLU A 180 -11.86 9.47 1.94
C GLU A 180 -12.70 8.20 1.98
N ASP A 181 -12.07 7.05 2.20
CA ASP A 181 -12.72 5.73 2.24
C ASP A 181 -13.52 5.48 3.55
N GLY A 182 -13.40 6.35 4.56
CA GLY A 182 -14.07 6.22 5.85
C GLY A 182 -13.40 5.29 6.85
N ALA A 183 -12.19 4.79 6.54
CA ALA A 183 -11.41 3.91 7.42
C ALA A 183 -10.61 4.66 8.50
N LEU A 184 -10.51 5.99 8.40
CA LEU A 184 -9.97 6.87 9.43
C LEU A 184 -10.91 8.05 9.66
N ASP A 185 -10.88 8.62 10.86
CA ASP A 185 -11.49 9.91 11.17
C ASP A 185 -10.54 11.09 10.92
N ALA A 186 -11.08 12.29 10.90
CA ALA A 186 -10.31 13.51 10.68
C ALA A 186 -9.27 13.75 11.78
N GLN A 187 -9.58 13.43 13.02
CA GLN A 187 -8.66 13.60 14.15
C GLN A 187 -7.44 12.68 14.02
N ALA A 188 -7.63 11.41 13.59
CA ALA A 188 -6.53 10.49 13.32
C ALA A 188 -5.62 11.02 12.20
N VAL A 189 -6.19 11.58 11.13
CA VAL A 189 -5.40 12.20 10.04
C VAL A 189 -4.58 13.39 10.55
N LEU A 190 -5.18 14.27 11.38
CA LEU A 190 -4.46 15.39 11.99
C LEU A 190 -3.31 14.89 12.88
N ARG A 191 -3.51 13.81 13.67
CA ARG A 191 -2.44 13.20 14.47
C ARG A 191 -1.32 12.62 13.62
N VAL A 192 -1.63 11.98 12.49
CA VAL A 192 -0.60 11.49 11.54
C VAL A 192 0.20 12.66 10.97
N GLY A 193 -0.46 13.74 10.56
CA GLY A 193 0.23 14.94 10.07
C GLY A 193 1.15 15.56 11.12
N ALA A 194 0.65 15.70 12.36
CA ALA A 194 1.43 16.22 13.48
C ALA A 194 2.64 15.34 13.83
N ASP A 195 2.46 14.02 13.86
CA ASP A 195 3.54 13.04 14.15
C ASP A 195 4.66 13.14 13.12
N LEU A 196 4.32 13.31 11.84
CA LEU A 196 5.31 13.53 10.78
C LEU A 196 6.10 14.83 10.96
N VAL A 197 5.43 15.93 11.28
CA VAL A 197 6.08 17.23 11.48
C VAL A 197 6.98 17.21 12.72
N VAL A 198 6.50 16.64 13.84
CA VAL A 198 7.20 16.70 15.12
C VAL A 198 8.28 15.62 15.26
N ALA A 199 7.92 14.36 14.98
CA ALA A 199 8.81 13.23 15.24
C ALA A 199 9.74 12.91 14.07
N HIS A 200 9.35 13.26 12.85
CA HIS A 200 10.10 12.92 11.64
C HIS A 200 10.69 14.12 10.91
N THR A 201 10.68 15.32 11.54
CA THR A 201 11.21 16.57 10.95
C THR A 201 10.71 16.82 9.51
N PHE A 202 9.46 16.42 9.26
CA PHE A 202 8.84 16.55 7.96
C PHE A 202 8.61 18.03 7.65
N ASN A 203 8.97 18.46 6.45
CA ASN A 203 8.74 19.85 6.05
C ASN A 203 7.24 20.18 6.16
N PRO A 204 6.85 21.22 6.95
CA PRO A 204 5.45 21.62 7.11
C PRO A 204 4.70 21.82 5.79
N ASP A 205 5.34 22.43 4.80
CA ASP A 205 4.74 22.69 3.47
C ASP A 205 4.43 21.39 2.71
N ALA A 206 5.09 20.29 3.07
CA ALA A 206 4.86 19.01 2.44
C ALA A 206 3.50 18.38 2.81
N LEU A 207 2.81 18.83 3.86
CA LEU A 207 1.42 18.44 4.14
C LEU A 207 0.49 18.97 3.04
N VAL A 208 0.62 20.26 2.70
CA VAL A 208 -0.14 20.88 1.61
C VAL A 208 0.20 20.26 0.27
N ALA A 209 1.50 20.06 -0.01
CA ALA A 209 1.95 19.42 -1.24
C ALA A 209 1.43 17.98 -1.39
N SER A 210 1.33 17.23 -0.29
CA SER A 210 0.77 15.87 -0.27
C SER A 210 -0.72 15.84 -0.60
N PHE A 211 -1.49 16.78 -0.05
CA PHE A 211 -2.90 16.97 -0.39
C PHE A 211 -3.06 17.34 -1.86
N ASP A 212 -2.32 18.32 -2.36
CA ASP A 212 -2.38 18.77 -3.75
C ASP A 212 -1.99 17.67 -4.75
N ASP A 213 -1.01 16.85 -4.43
CA ASP A 213 -0.62 15.72 -5.26
C ASP A 213 -1.77 14.70 -5.37
N LEU A 214 -2.38 14.29 -4.26
CA LEU A 214 -3.51 13.36 -4.26
C LEU A 214 -4.74 13.94 -4.98
N ARG A 215 -5.02 15.23 -4.77
CA ARG A 215 -6.12 15.94 -5.45
C ARG A 215 -5.92 15.89 -6.97
N ARG A 216 -4.74 16.27 -7.47
CA ARG A 216 -4.42 16.24 -8.91
C ARG A 216 -4.50 14.83 -9.52
N ARG A 217 -4.18 13.80 -8.73
CA ARG A 217 -4.27 12.41 -9.14
C ARG A 217 -5.68 11.81 -8.99
N GLY A 218 -6.63 12.55 -8.43
CA GLY A 218 -8.04 12.16 -8.32
C GLY A 218 -8.32 11.12 -7.23
N TYR A 219 -7.56 11.14 -6.13
CA TYR A 219 -7.79 10.24 -4.98
C TYR A 219 -8.68 10.85 -3.89
N LEU A 220 -9.01 12.14 -3.98
CA LEU A 220 -9.75 12.86 -2.95
C LEU A 220 -11.00 13.53 -3.54
N SER A 221 -12.06 13.57 -2.74
CA SER A 221 -13.30 14.29 -3.02
C SER A 221 -13.52 15.45 -2.04
N LYS A 222 -14.60 16.20 -2.23
CA LYS A 222 -15.04 17.25 -1.29
C LYS A 222 -15.24 16.72 0.13
N ARG A 223 -15.60 15.44 0.29
CA ARG A 223 -15.81 14.81 1.61
C ARG A 223 -14.59 14.88 2.52
N VAL A 224 -13.38 14.65 2.00
CA VAL A 224 -12.16 14.76 2.81
C VAL A 224 -11.99 16.17 3.33
N VAL A 225 -12.18 17.18 2.46
CA VAL A 225 -12.06 18.58 2.87
C VAL A 225 -13.09 18.90 3.95
N ASP A 226 -14.36 18.54 3.73
CA ASP A 226 -15.44 18.84 4.67
C ASP A 226 -15.20 18.19 6.04
N ARG A 227 -14.67 16.97 6.09
CA ARG A 227 -14.31 16.27 7.33
C ARG A 227 -13.13 16.94 8.06
N ILE A 228 -12.07 17.32 7.35
CA ILE A 228 -10.90 18.00 7.96
C ILE A 228 -11.28 19.39 8.43
N VAL A 229 -12.01 20.16 7.63
CA VAL A 229 -12.52 21.50 8.01
C VAL A 229 -13.45 21.42 9.22
N GLY A 230 -14.32 20.39 9.27
CA GLY A 230 -15.19 20.15 10.43
C GLY A 230 -14.44 19.79 11.72
N ALA A 231 -13.17 19.41 11.62
CA ALA A 231 -12.30 19.11 12.76
C ALA A 231 -11.28 20.23 13.07
N GLU A 232 -11.38 21.40 12.40
CA GLU A 232 -10.43 22.52 12.55
C GLU A 232 -10.31 23.00 13.99
N ASP A 233 -11.41 23.06 14.73
CA ASP A 233 -11.43 23.50 16.13
C ASP A 233 -10.60 22.59 17.05
N LEU A 234 -10.28 21.36 16.62
CA LEU A 234 -9.41 20.45 17.36
C LEU A 234 -7.93 20.82 17.23
N ILE A 235 -7.56 21.72 16.28
CA ILE A 235 -6.18 22.13 16.04
C ILE A 235 -5.77 23.18 17.04
N GLU A 236 -5.49 22.76 18.27
CA GLU A 236 -5.04 23.63 19.36
C GLU A 236 -3.54 23.46 19.63
N PRO A 237 -2.82 24.56 19.99
CA PRO A 237 -1.43 24.45 20.39
C PRO A 237 -1.19 23.54 21.60
N ALA A 238 -2.18 23.42 22.49
CA ALA A 238 -2.12 22.51 23.64
C ALA A 238 -2.07 21.04 23.20
N THR A 239 -2.73 20.70 22.09
CA THR A 239 -2.83 19.32 21.57
C THR A 239 -1.73 19.00 20.57
N PHE A 240 -1.45 19.91 19.62
CA PHE A 240 -0.59 19.66 18.47
C PHE A 240 0.76 20.43 18.50
N GLY A 241 0.98 21.29 19.51
CA GLY A 241 2.24 22.00 19.68
C GLY A 241 2.66 22.75 18.42
N GLN A 242 3.91 22.55 18.00
CA GLN A 242 4.48 23.17 16.79
C GLN A 242 3.83 22.69 15.47
N ALA A 243 3.07 21.60 15.47
CA ALA A 243 2.35 21.15 14.28
C ALA A 243 1.04 21.92 14.05
N SER A 244 0.57 22.73 15.00
CA SER A 244 -0.71 23.46 14.89
C SER A 244 -0.73 24.41 13.70
N GLU A 245 0.33 25.18 13.47
CA GLU A 245 0.40 26.11 12.35
C GLU A 245 0.45 25.41 10.98
N PRO A 246 1.31 24.39 10.77
CA PRO A 246 1.25 23.55 9.56
C PRO A 246 -0.11 22.94 9.27
N LEU A 247 -0.81 22.45 10.30
CA LEU A 247 -2.14 21.87 10.15
C LEU A 247 -3.19 22.92 9.76
N ARG A 248 -3.13 24.13 10.32
CA ARG A 248 -4.00 25.25 9.93
C ARG A 248 -3.73 25.72 8.49
N SER A 249 -2.46 25.77 8.09
CA SER A 249 -2.08 26.07 6.70
C SER A 249 -2.65 25.04 5.74
N LEU A 250 -2.62 23.75 6.11
CA LEU A 250 -3.26 22.68 5.35
C LEU A 250 -4.77 22.90 5.23
N VAL A 251 -5.47 23.17 6.33
CA VAL A 251 -6.93 23.43 6.32
C VAL A 251 -7.28 24.61 5.41
N THR A 252 -6.47 25.67 5.46
CA THR A 252 -6.66 26.86 4.59
C THR A 252 -6.51 26.49 3.11
N ALA A 253 -5.48 25.72 2.77
CA ALA A 253 -5.28 25.24 1.39
C ALA A 253 -6.42 24.33 0.93
N MET A 254 -6.90 23.44 1.80
CA MET A 254 -8.03 22.57 1.54
C MET A 254 -9.32 23.34 1.26
N LYS A 255 -9.65 24.36 2.09
CA LYS A 255 -10.80 25.24 1.89
C LYS A 255 -10.74 25.92 0.52
N THR A 256 -9.59 26.43 0.13
CA THR A 256 -9.38 27.10 -1.15
C THR A 256 -9.55 26.16 -2.36
N ALA A 257 -9.12 24.90 -2.20
CA ALA A 257 -9.18 23.93 -3.29
C ALA A 257 -10.50 23.14 -3.37
N ARG A 258 -11.40 23.28 -2.39
CA ARG A 258 -12.61 22.47 -2.21
C ARG A 258 -13.48 22.38 -3.46
N ASP A 259 -13.75 23.51 -4.10
CA ASP A 259 -14.66 23.55 -5.26
C ASP A 259 -14.07 22.93 -6.52
N GLN A 260 -12.76 22.69 -6.55
CA GLN A 260 -12.07 21.99 -7.65
C GLN A 260 -12.12 20.46 -7.49
N LEU A 261 -12.60 19.94 -6.36
CA LEU A 261 -12.69 18.51 -6.09
C LEU A 261 -14.00 17.93 -6.59
N PRO A 262 -14.02 16.66 -7.01
CA PRO A 262 -15.26 15.94 -7.33
C PRO A 262 -16.10 15.70 -6.06
N HIS A 263 -17.36 15.34 -6.23
CA HIS A 263 -18.23 14.92 -5.12
C HIS A 263 -17.81 13.57 -4.56
N ASP A 264 -17.44 12.64 -5.45
CA ASP A 264 -17.07 11.27 -5.12
C ASP A 264 -15.83 10.85 -5.89
N VAL A 265 -15.10 9.91 -5.32
CA VAL A 265 -13.98 9.22 -5.98
C VAL A 265 -14.39 7.80 -6.30
N GLU A 266 -14.34 7.44 -7.57
CA GLU A 266 -14.53 6.07 -8.00
C GLU A 266 -13.23 5.28 -7.76
N VAL A 267 -13.34 4.14 -7.09
CA VAL A 267 -12.24 3.20 -6.88
C VAL A 267 -12.37 2.08 -7.91
N ASP A 268 -11.67 2.22 -9.00
CA ASP A 268 -11.69 1.26 -10.08
C ASP A 268 -10.62 0.17 -9.89
N PRO A 269 -10.97 -1.07 -10.26
CA PRO A 269 -10.00 -2.17 -10.32
C PRO A 269 -9.05 -1.98 -11.51
N VAL A 270 -8.10 -2.91 -11.65
CA VAL A 270 -7.21 -3.00 -12.80
C VAL A 270 -8.00 -3.04 -14.11
N ARG A 271 -7.60 -2.23 -15.08
CA ARG A 271 -8.25 -2.11 -16.41
C ARG A 271 -7.50 -2.83 -17.53
N GLU A 272 -6.26 -3.22 -17.29
CA GLU A 272 -5.38 -3.87 -18.25
C GLU A 272 -5.33 -5.39 -18.01
N ASP A 273 -4.95 -6.13 -19.03
CA ASP A 273 -4.67 -7.56 -18.84
C ASP A 273 -3.39 -7.77 -18.01
N TYR A 274 -3.39 -8.84 -17.20
CA TYR A 274 -2.31 -9.11 -16.25
C TYR A 274 -0.97 -9.47 -16.90
N LEU A 275 -0.93 -9.93 -18.15
CA LEU A 275 0.31 -10.22 -18.84
C LEU A 275 1.00 -8.92 -19.29
N THR A 276 0.22 -7.97 -19.79
CA THR A 276 0.69 -6.61 -20.13
C THR A 276 1.15 -5.87 -18.87
N LEU A 277 0.35 -5.89 -17.80
CA LEU A 277 0.72 -5.29 -16.51
C LEU A 277 2.01 -5.85 -15.96
N PHE A 278 2.20 -7.17 -16.00
CA PHE A 278 3.42 -7.81 -15.53
C PHE A 278 4.64 -7.33 -16.32
N ALA A 279 4.53 -7.26 -17.65
CA ALA A 279 5.62 -6.80 -18.49
C ALA A 279 6.01 -5.34 -18.21
N ARG A 280 5.02 -4.45 -18.03
CA ARG A 280 5.20 -3.03 -17.69
C ARG A 280 5.79 -2.84 -16.30
N ASP A 281 5.25 -3.52 -15.29
CA ASP A 281 5.74 -3.44 -13.91
C ASP A 281 7.20 -3.91 -13.80
N ARG A 282 7.53 -4.99 -14.49
CA ARG A 282 8.90 -5.48 -14.58
C ARG A 282 9.85 -4.48 -15.26
N ALA A 283 9.40 -3.80 -16.33
CA ALA A 283 10.18 -2.77 -17.00
C ALA A 283 10.39 -1.54 -16.08
N ARG A 284 9.34 -1.12 -15.35
CA ARG A 284 9.39 -0.05 -14.35
C ARG A 284 10.40 -0.35 -13.24
N ALA A 285 10.32 -1.53 -12.62
CA ALA A 285 11.23 -1.96 -11.55
C ALA A 285 12.70 -2.00 -12.03
N LYS A 286 12.94 -2.45 -13.25
CA LYS A 286 14.27 -2.44 -13.87
C LYS A 286 14.81 -1.03 -14.11
N ALA A 287 13.95 -0.10 -14.54
CA ALA A 287 14.32 1.30 -14.75
C ALA A 287 14.64 2.01 -13.42
N ALA A 288 13.83 1.78 -12.38
CA ALA A 288 14.07 2.32 -11.05
C ALA A 288 15.40 1.84 -10.46
N LYS A 289 15.71 0.54 -10.59
CA LYS A 289 16.99 -0.02 -10.15
C LYS A 289 18.20 0.61 -10.87
N ARG A 290 18.10 0.88 -12.16
CA ARG A 290 19.16 1.56 -12.93
C ARG A 290 19.39 2.98 -12.41
N ARG A 291 18.33 3.77 -12.16
CA ARG A 291 18.45 5.14 -11.62
C ARG A 291 19.13 5.13 -10.25
N ALA A 292 18.74 4.25 -9.33
CA ALA A 292 19.33 4.13 -8.02
C ALA A 292 20.83 3.77 -8.02
N LEU A 293 21.31 3.05 -9.04
CA LEU A 293 22.74 2.78 -9.22
C LEU A 293 23.47 4.04 -9.71
N TRP A 294 22.88 4.81 -10.63
CA TRP A 294 23.47 6.06 -11.16
C TRP A 294 23.61 7.15 -10.10
N THR A 295 22.62 7.29 -9.20
CA THR A 295 22.69 8.30 -8.10
C THR A 295 23.69 7.93 -7.01
N ARG A 296 24.17 6.68 -6.93
CA ARG A 296 25.23 6.26 -6.00
C ARG A 296 26.64 6.43 -6.56
N GLU A 297 26.78 6.57 -7.86
CA GLU A 297 28.07 6.70 -8.58
C GLU A 297 28.39 8.14 -8.99
N SER A 298 27.47 9.09 -8.77
CA SER A 298 27.74 10.52 -8.96
C SER A 298 28.27 11.11 -7.64
N PRO A 299 29.50 11.67 -7.64
CA PRO A 299 30.17 12.20 -6.47
C PRO A 299 29.46 13.45 -5.89
#